data_1e395cd5f8f302dbb695d2793e138de7
#
_entry.id   1e395cd5f8f302dbb695d2793e138de7
#
_cell.length_a   1.000
_cell.length_b   1.000
_cell.length_c   1.000
_cell.angle_alpha   90.00
_cell.angle_beta   90.00
_cell.angle_gamma   90.00
#
_symmetry.space_group_name_H-M   'P 1'
#
loop_
_entity.id
_entity.type
_entity.pdbx_description
1 polymer ?
#
loop_
_entity_poly.entity_id
_entity_poly.type
_entity_poly.pdbx_seq_one_letter_code
_entity_poly.pdbx_strand_id
1 'polypeptide(L)'
;ESPFDTMSEAEFSAMSTSEKAMRIYEHYGEALAVDANGQLLSRYENGVWKVLPPQDFARDVAGLFQRLRAPFSSGKVASVVDTLKLIIPQQEAPSRRLIGFRNGVLDTQNGTFHPHSPSHWMRTLCDVDFTPPVDGETLETHAPAFWRWL
;
A
#
# COMPACT_ATOMS: atom_id res chain seq x y z
N GLU A 1 8.00 -12.12 -7.18
CA GLU A 1 7.59 -12.84 -8.39
C GLU A 1 6.07 -12.89 -8.49
N SER A 2 5.52 -12.56 -9.66
CA SER A 2 4.07 -12.53 -9.86
C SER A 2 3.55 -13.94 -10.16
N PRO A 3 2.38 -14.34 -9.61
CA PRO A 3 1.74 -15.60 -9.97
C PRO A 3 1.40 -15.69 -11.46
N PHE A 4 1.31 -14.54 -12.16
CA PHE A 4 1.03 -14.50 -13.59
C PHE A 4 2.25 -14.79 -14.47
N ASP A 5 3.45 -14.83 -13.91
CA ASP A 5 4.67 -15.08 -14.67
C ASP A 5 4.75 -16.52 -15.22
N THR A 6 4.13 -17.45 -14.51
CA THR A 6 4.13 -18.88 -14.89
C THR A 6 2.75 -19.44 -15.21
N MET A 7 1.71 -18.61 -15.13
CA MET A 7 0.32 -19.04 -15.34
C MET A 7 -0.01 -19.09 -16.82
N SER A 8 -0.74 -20.14 -17.23
CA SER A 8 -1.27 -20.24 -18.59
C SER A 8 -2.64 -19.57 -18.71
N GLU A 9 -3.04 -19.25 -19.94
CA GLU A 9 -4.39 -18.73 -20.24
C GLU A 9 -5.46 -19.72 -19.78
N ALA A 10 -5.26 -21.02 -20.04
CA ALA A 10 -6.22 -22.05 -19.66
C ALA A 10 -6.41 -22.13 -18.14
N GLU A 11 -5.33 -22.05 -17.38
CA GLU A 11 -5.39 -22.03 -15.91
C GLU A 11 -6.17 -20.81 -15.41
N PHE A 12 -5.86 -19.64 -15.94
CA PHE A 12 -6.52 -18.41 -15.53
C PHE A 12 -8.01 -18.40 -15.91
N SER A 13 -8.35 -18.81 -17.12
CA SER A 13 -9.73 -18.83 -17.59
C SER A 13 -10.59 -19.84 -16.83
N ALA A 14 -9.99 -20.93 -16.32
CA ALA A 14 -10.71 -21.92 -15.51
C ALA A 14 -10.96 -21.47 -14.07
N MET A 15 -10.32 -20.40 -13.62
CA MET A 15 -10.50 -19.88 -12.26
C MET A 15 -11.86 -19.19 -12.10
N SER A 16 -12.42 -19.30 -10.90
CA SER A 16 -13.58 -18.50 -10.50
C SER A 16 -13.19 -17.03 -10.35
N THR A 17 -14.15 -16.14 -10.28
CA THR A 17 -13.92 -14.71 -10.06
C THR A 17 -13.12 -14.46 -8.78
N SER A 18 -13.44 -15.17 -7.70
CA SER A 18 -12.73 -15.04 -6.43
C SER A 18 -11.29 -15.53 -6.51
N GLU A 19 -11.04 -16.62 -7.23
CA GLU A 19 -9.69 -17.12 -7.44
C GLU A 19 -8.84 -16.14 -8.24
N LYS A 20 -9.42 -15.54 -9.30
CA LYS A 20 -8.77 -14.49 -10.08
C LYS A 20 -8.42 -13.29 -9.21
N ALA A 21 -9.36 -12.86 -8.37
CA ALA A 21 -9.13 -11.75 -7.44
C ALA A 21 -8.00 -12.04 -6.45
N MET A 22 -7.94 -13.25 -5.92
CA MET A 22 -6.85 -13.68 -5.03
C MET A 22 -5.50 -13.65 -5.73
N ARG A 23 -5.43 -14.09 -6.99
CA ARG A 23 -4.18 -14.06 -7.76
C ARG A 23 -3.73 -12.63 -8.04
N ILE A 24 -4.68 -11.72 -8.28
CA ILE A 24 -4.37 -10.30 -8.43
C ILE A 24 -3.83 -9.72 -7.13
N TYR A 25 -4.42 -10.06 -6.00
CA TYR A 25 -3.93 -9.64 -4.70
C TYR A 25 -2.48 -10.09 -4.47
N GLU A 26 -2.19 -11.35 -4.77
CA GLU A 26 -0.82 -11.89 -4.71
C GLU A 26 0.13 -11.17 -5.67
N HIS A 27 -0.34 -10.82 -6.87
CA HIS A 27 0.44 -10.07 -7.85
C HIS A 27 0.90 -8.72 -7.30
N TYR A 28 0.06 -8.06 -6.52
CA TYR A 28 0.41 -6.80 -5.85
C TYR A 28 1.13 -7.01 -4.51
N GLY A 29 1.62 -8.23 -4.24
CA GLY A 29 2.37 -8.54 -3.03
C GLY A 29 1.52 -8.47 -1.75
N GLU A 30 0.22 -8.66 -1.88
CA GLU A 30 -0.73 -8.54 -0.77
C GLU A 30 -0.71 -7.12 -0.13
N ALA A 31 -0.32 -6.13 -0.92
CA ALA A 31 -0.15 -4.75 -0.49
C ALA A 31 -1.30 -3.85 -0.96
N LEU A 32 -2.52 -4.36 -0.90
CA LEU A 32 -3.75 -3.64 -1.25
C LEU A 32 -4.67 -3.56 -0.04
N ALA A 33 -5.39 -2.46 0.07
CA ALA A 33 -6.44 -2.28 1.07
C ALA A 33 -7.56 -1.45 0.48
N VAL A 34 -8.74 -1.57 1.06
CA VAL A 34 -9.93 -0.80 0.66
C VAL A 34 -10.27 0.20 1.77
N ASP A 35 -10.86 1.33 1.42
CA ASP A 35 -11.28 2.33 2.41
C ASP A 35 -12.43 1.80 3.29
N ALA A 36 -12.79 2.58 4.30
CA ALA A 36 -13.84 2.21 5.25
C ALA A 36 -15.21 2.00 4.59
N ASN A 37 -15.44 2.63 3.44
CA ASN A 37 -16.69 2.50 2.68
C ASN A 37 -16.66 1.31 1.70
N GLY A 38 -15.54 0.61 1.59
CA GLY A 38 -15.38 -0.51 0.66
C GLY A 38 -15.33 -0.09 -0.82
N GLN A 39 -15.00 1.15 -1.10
CA GLN A 39 -15.07 1.74 -2.45
C GLN A 39 -13.71 1.96 -3.09
N LEU A 40 -12.80 2.63 -2.39
CA LEU A 40 -11.53 3.05 -2.95
C LEU A 40 -10.41 2.11 -2.51
N LEU A 41 -9.62 1.68 -3.49
CA LEU A 41 -8.45 0.86 -3.26
C LEU A 41 -7.24 1.74 -3.01
N SER A 42 -6.36 1.28 -2.15
CA SER A 42 -5.03 1.86 -1.93
C SER A 42 -3.98 0.77 -2.02
N ARG A 43 -2.76 1.17 -2.41
CA ARG A 43 -1.61 0.30 -2.49
C ARG A 43 -0.54 0.80 -1.53
N TYR A 44 0.06 -0.12 -0.78
CA TYR A 44 1.21 0.18 0.05
C TYR A 44 2.48 0.19 -0.81
N GLU A 45 3.15 1.32 -0.82
CA GLU A 45 4.37 1.51 -1.60
C GLU A 45 5.26 2.55 -0.94
N ASN A 46 6.54 2.24 -0.79
CA ASN A 46 7.54 3.16 -0.21
C ASN A 46 7.14 3.75 1.14
N GLY A 47 6.57 2.93 2.00
CA GLY A 47 6.23 3.32 3.38
C GLY A 47 4.87 3.97 3.56
N VAL A 48 4.11 4.20 2.49
CA VAL A 48 2.80 4.86 2.55
C VAL A 48 1.74 4.11 1.75
N TRP A 49 0.49 4.30 2.17
CA TRP A 49 -0.69 3.85 1.45
C TRP A 49 -1.15 4.96 0.50
N LYS A 50 -1.12 4.67 -0.79
CA LYS A 50 -1.55 5.61 -1.84
C LYS A 50 -2.84 5.13 -2.48
N VAL A 51 -3.79 6.04 -2.67
CA VAL A 51 -5.04 5.72 -3.37
C VAL A 51 -4.75 5.39 -4.82
N LEU A 52 -5.33 4.28 -5.28
CA LEU A 52 -5.28 3.90 -6.69
C LEU A 52 -6.52 4.46 -7.40
N PRO A 53 -6.33 5.30 -8.44
CA PRO A 53 -7.48 5.74 -9.23
C PRO A 53 -8.22 4.54 -9.82
N PRO A 54 -9.57 4.47 -9.69
CA PRO A 54 -10.33 3.28 -10.12
C PRO A 54 -10.11 2.90 -11.58
N GLN A 55 -10.02 3.88 -12.47
CA GLN A 55 -9.80 3.61 -13.89
C GLN A 55 -8.41 3.04 -14.17
N ASP A 56 -7.40 3.54 -13.48
CA ASP A 56 -6.02 3.06 -13.64
C ASP A 56 -5.91 1.62 -13.14
N PHE A 57 -6.52 1.32 -12.01
CA PHE A 57 -6.53 -0.05 -11.48
C PHE A 57 -7.28 -1.01 -12.42
N ALA A 58 -8.43 -0.60 -12.95
CA ALA A 58 -9.18 -1.41 -13.92
C ALA A 58 -8.35 -1.68 -15.17
N ARG A 59 -7.60 -0.70 -15.65
CA ARG A 59 -6.68 -0.88 -16.79
C ARG A 59 -5.57 -1.85 -16.49
N ASP A 60 -5.00 -1.78 -15.29
CA ASP A 60 -3.94 -2.71 -14.86
C ASP A 60 -4.47 -4.14 -14.80
N VAL A 61 -5.67 -4.32 -14.24
CA VAL A 61 -6.32 -5.65 -14.21
C VAL A 61 -6.60 -6.16 -15.62
N ALA A 62 -7.17 -5.32 -16.48
CA ALA A 62 -7.38 -5.68 -17.90
C ALA A 62 -6.07 -6.05 -18.59
N GLY A 63 -4.98 -5.35 -18.25
CA GLY A 63 -3.64 -5.65 -18.76
C GLY A 63 -3.16 -7.05 -18.37
N LEU A 64 -3.52 -7.52 -17.18
CA LEU A 64 -3.20 -8.90 -16.75
C LEU A 64 -3.96 -9.93 -17.59
N PHE A 65 -5.24 -9.70 -17.90
CA PHE A 65 -5.98 -10.55 -18.83
C PHE A 65 -5.32 -10.57 -20.21
N GLN A 66 -4.94 -9.41 -20.74
CA GLN A 66 -4.28 -9.30 -22.04
C GLN A 66 -2.93 -10.02 -22.07
N ARG A 67 -2.15 -9.90 -21.00
CA ARG A 67 -0.85 -10.56 -20.86
C ARG A 67 -0.98 -12.07 -20.99
N LEU A 68 -2.05 -12.63 -20.46
CA LEU A 68 -2.36 -14.06 -20.53
C LEU A 68 -3.15 -14.43 -21.79
N ARG A 69 -3.50 -13.44 -22.64
CA ARG A 69 -4.36 -13.62 -23.80
C ARG A 69 -5.74 -14.19 -23.46
N ALA A 70 -6.18 -13.95 -22.23
CA ALA A 70 -7.50 -14.38 -21.78
C ALA A 70 -8.56 -13.36 -22.25
N PRO A 71 -9.69 -13.81 -22.79
CA PRO A 71 -10.75 -12.90 -23.20
C PRO A 71 -11.37 -12.22 -21.99
N PHE A 72 -11.70 -10.95 -22.13
CA PHE A 72 -12.34 -10.18 -21.06
C PHE A 72 -13.32 -9.15 -21.64
N SER A 73 -14.16 -8.66 -20.75
CA SER A 73 -15.06 -7.53 -21.00
C SER A 73 -14.97 -6.58 -19.82
N SER A 74 -15.48 -5.37 -19.97
CA SER A 74 -15.54 -4.41 -18.85
C SER A 74 -16.31 -5.00 -17.65
N GLY A 75 -17.36 -5.77 -17.90
CA GLY A 75 -18.11 -6.44 -16.85
C GLY A 75 -17.31 -7.50 -16.09
N LYS A 76 -16.50 -8.28 -16.79
CA LYS A 76 -15.63 -9.27 -16.15
C LYS A 76 -14.56 -8.60 -15.28
N VAL A 77 -13.93 -7.55 -15.80
CA VAL A 77 -12.93 -6.78 -15.05
C VAL A 77 -13.57 -6.17 -13.81
N ALA A 78 -14.72 -5.53 -13.95
CA ALA A 78 -15.45 -4.93 -12.83
C ALA A 78 -15.81 -5.98 -11.76
N SER A 79 -16.27 -7.16 -12.17
CA SER A 79 -16.61 -8.24 -11.23
C SER A 79 -15.40 -8.72 -10.44
N VAL A 80 -14.24 -8.84 -11.08
CA VAL A 80 -13.01 -9.24 -10.40
C VAL A 80 -12.57 -8.15 -9.43
N VAL A 81 -12.61 -6.88 -9.82
CA VAL A 81 -12.25 -5.75 -8.95
C VAL A 81 -13.20 -5.65 -7.76
N ASP A 82 -14.50 -5.77 -7.98
CA ASP A 82 -15.49 -5.72 -6.91
C ASP A 82 -15.32 -6.87 -5.92
N THR A 83 -15.03 -8.07 -6.42
CA THR A 83 -14.73 -9.23 -5.57
C THR A 83 -13.46 -9.01 -4.77
N LEU A 84 -12.42 -8.45 -5.38
CA LEU A 84 -11.18 -8.11 -4.70
C LEU A 84 -11.42 -7.20 -3.50
N LYS A 85 -12.29 -6.20 -3.64
CA LYS A 85 -12.64 -5.29 -2.55
C LYS A 85 -13.28 -5.98 -1.35
N LEU A 86 -13.88 -7.16 -1.55
CA LEU A 86 -14.49 -7.94 -0.47
C LEU A 86 -13.49 -8.79 0.32
N ILE A 87 -12.34 -9.11 -0.26
CA ILE A 87 -11.36 -10.04 0.34
C ILE A 87 -10.14 -9.36 0.93
N ILE A 88 -9.83 -8.14 0.49
CA ILE A 88 -8.67 -7.40 1.02
C ILE A 88 -9.01 -6.69 2.32
N PRO A 89 -7.99 -6.35 3.15
CA PRO A 89 -8.25 -5.66 4.40
C PRO A 89 -8.77 -4.25 4.20
N GLN A 90 -9.55 -3.78 5.17
CA GLN A 90 -9.94 -2.38 5.24
C GLN A 90 -8.84 -1.54 5.86
N GLN A 91 -8.67 -0.33 5.34
CA GLN A 91 -7.72 0.63 5.89
C GLN A 91 -8.13 1.05 7.30
N GLU A 92 -7.12 1.15 8.15
CA GLU A 92 -7.26 1.75 9.47
C GLU A 92 -6.68 3.17 9.47
N ALA A 93 -7.10 3.99 10.41
CA ALA A 93 -6.50 5.29 10.61
C ALA A 93 -5.10 5.13 11.22
N PRO A 94 -4.09 5.89 10.75
CA PRO A 94 -2.78 5.85 11.40
C PRO A 94 -2.88 6.35 12.83
N SER A 95 -2.11 5.77 13.73
CA SER A 95 -2.04 6.23 15.11
C SER A 95 -1.41 7.62 15.16
N ARG A 96 -2.02 8.53 15.94
CA ARG A 96 -1.50 9.90 16.11
C ARG A 96 -0.13 9.96 16.77
N ARG A 97 0.27 8.89 17.45
CA ARG A 97 1.59 8.79 18.09
C ARG A 97 2.71 8.45 17.11
N LEU A 98 2.39 8.06 15.88
CA LEU A 98 3.36 7.67 14.86
C LEU A 98 3.70 8.85 13.95
N ILE A 99 5.00 9.03 13.71
CA ILE A 99 5.51 10.00 12.74
C ILE A 99 6.34 9.24 11.71
N GLY A 100 5.95 9.34 10.44
CA GLY A 100 6.65 8.69 9.35
C GLY A 100 7.80 9.55 8.82
N PHE A 101 8.95 8.92 8.62
CA PHE A 101 10.14 9.50 8.00
C PHE A 101 10.53 8.65 6.79
N ARG A 102 11.45 9.15 5.96
CA ARG A 102 11.91 8.38 4.80
C ARG A 102 12.48 7.01 5.19
N ASN A 103 13.19 6.93 6.29
CA ASN A 103 13.89 5.72 6.75
C ASN A 103 13.11 4.87 7.76
N GLY A 104 11.89 5.25 8.14
CA GLY A 104 11.09 4.45 9.07
C GLY A 104 10.02 5.26 9.77
N VAL A 105 9.52 4.73 10.87
CA VAL A 105 8.42 5.31 11.66
C VAL A 105 8.82 5.45 13.12
N LEU A 106 8.67 6.65 13.66
CA LEU A 106 8.92 6.95 15.06
C LEU A 106 7.63 6.81 15.86
N ASP A 107 7.66 6.00 16.92
CA ASP A 107 6.61 5.95 17.92
C ASP A 107 6.93 6.97 19.01
N THR A 108 6.17 8.06 19.06
CA THR A 108 6.43 9.16 19.97
C THR A 108 6.07 8.85 21.42
N GLN A 109 5.26 7.81 21.66
CA GLN A 109 4.87 7.44 23.01
C GLN A 109 6.02 6.83 23.81
N ASN A 110 6.82 5.99 23.17
CA ASN A 110 7.94 5.28 23.81
C ASN A 110 9.31 5.62 23.21
N GLY A 111 9.35 6.50 22.21
CA GLY A 111 10.61 6.94 21.59
C GLY A 111 11.26 5.86 20.73
N THR A 112 10.57 4.81 20.34
CA THR A 112 11.14 3.74 19.52
C THR A 112 10.99 4.04 18.04
N PHE A 113 12.00 3.67 17.25
CA PHE A 113 12.02 3.83 15.80
C PHE A 113 11.92 2.47 15.14
N HIS A 114 10.98 2.33 14.20
CA HIS A 114 10.67 1.06 13.54
C HIS A 114 10.86 1.17 12.03
N PRO A 115 11.20 0.05 11.35
CA PRO A 115 11.15 0.00 9.90
C PRO A 115 9.72 0.25 9.39
N HIS A 116 9.60 0.69 8.16
CA HIS A 116 8.30 0.83 7.52
C HIS A 116 7.53 -0.48 7.52
N SER A 117 6.24 -0.40 7.79
CA SER A 117 5.34 -1.56 7.76
C SER A 117 3.95 -1.13 7.30
N PRO A 118 3.26 -1.96 6.50
CA PRO A 118 1.87 -1.71 6.12
C PRO A 118 0.94 -1.55 7.32
N SER A 119 1.26 -2.19 8.44
CA SER A 119 0.45 -2.14 9.67
C SER A 119 0.47 -0.78 10.37
N HIS A 120 1.36 0.11 9.99
CA HIS A 120 1.36 1.48 10.50
C HIS A 120 0.31 2.37 9.84
N TRP A 121 -0.23 1.99 8.71
CA TRP A 121 -1.26 2.72 7.94
C TRP A 121 -0.88 4.16 7.61
N MET A 122 0.42 4.42 7.44
CA MET A 122 0.91 5.75 7.12
C MET A 122 0.46 6.18 5.72
N ARG A 123 0.09 7.44 5.59
CA ARG A 123 -0.37 8.03 4.31
C ARG A 123 0.55 9.11 3.81
N THR A 124 1.36 9.65 4.71
CA THR A 124 2.35 10.67 4.41
C THR A 124 3.59 10.41 5.23
N LEU A 125 4.72 10.86 4.71
CA LEU A 125 6.01 10.79 5.40
C LEU A 125 6.64 12.17 5.38
N CYS A 126 7.40 12.48 6.43
CA CYS A 126 8.33 13.60 6.39
C CYS A 126 9.45 13.27 5.40
N ASP A 127 9.78 14.19 4.52
CA ASP A 127 10.79 13.99 3.47
C ASP A 127 12.21 14.17 3.99
N VAL A 128 12.48 13.59 5.15
CA VAL A 128 13.78 13.57 5.80
C VAL A 128 13.98 12.23 6.49
N ASP A 129 15.23 11.89 6.75
CA ASP A 129 15.56 10.73 7.57
C ASP A 129 15.53 11.10 9.04
N PHE A 130 15.04 10.19 9.87
CA PHE A 130 15.12 10.34 11.31
C PHE A 130 16.51 9.96 11.78
N THR A 131 17.12 10.85 12.58
CA THR A 131 18.39 10.61 13.23
C THR A 131 18.16 10.61 14.73
N PRO A 132 18.44 9.50 15.44
CA PRO A 132 18.29 9.47 16.89
C PRO A 132 19.16 10.53 17.56
N PRO A 133 18.66 11.22 18.60
CA PRO A 133 19.47 12.18 19.34
C PRO A 133 20.65 11.50 20.02
N VAL A 134 21.77 12.20 20.10
CA VAL A 134 22.97 11.77 20.81
C VAL A 134 22.86 12.27 22.24
N ASP A 135 23.45 11.52 23.19
CA ASP A 135 23.47 11.92 24.61
C ASP A 135 24.03 13.33 24.78
N GLY A 136 23.29 14.18 25.50
CA GLY A 136 23.66 15.58 25.70
C GLY A 136 23.24 16.52 24.59
N GLU A 137 22.63 16.00 23.53
CA GLU A 137 22.14 16.81 22.42
C GLU A 137 20.86 17.53 22.81
N THR A 138 20.77 18.80 22.42
CA THR A 138 19.59 19.65 22.67
C THR A 138 18.98 20.08 21.34
N LEU A 139 17.77 20.63 21.38
CA LEU A 139 17.12 21.18 20.19
C LEU A 139 18.00 22.26 19.53
N GLU A 140 18.68 23.07 20.35
CA GLU A 140 19.57 24.13 19.88
C GLU A 140 20.75 23.55 19.07
N THR A 141 21.34 22.45 19.53
CA THR A 141 22.49 21.83 18.87
C THR A 141 22.08 20.93 17.70
N HIS A 142 20.94 20.25 17.82
CA HIS A 142 20.46 19.31 16.80
C HIS A 142 19.78 20.00 15.62
N ALA A 143 18.98 21.02 15.90
CA ALA A 143 18.23 21.76 14.90
C ALA A 143 18.30 23.27 15.16
N PRO A 144 19.49 23.89 14.96
CA PRO A 144 19.71 25.29 15.34
C PRO A 144 18.81 26.26 14.57
N ALA A 145 18.46 25.98 13.33
CA ALA A 145 17.58 26.83 12.55
C ALA A 145 16.15 26.83 13.12
N PHE A 146 15.67 25.67 13.53
CA PHE A 146 14.35 25.52 14.16
C PHE A 146 14.32 26.17 15.55
N TRP A 147 15.40 25.97 16.32
CA TRP A 147 15.57 26.58 17.63
C TRP A 147 15.48 28.12 17.56
N ARG A 148 16.18 28.72 16.60
CA ARG A 148 16.16 30.18 16.41
C ARG A 148 14.79 30.70 15.95
N TRP A 149 14.02 29.88 15.26
CA TRP A 149 12.68 30.23 14.80
C TRP A 149 11.65 30.25 15.95
N LEU A 150 11.82 29.43 16.96
CA LEU A 150 10.95 29.40 18.13
C LEU A 150 11.09 30.68 18.96
#